data_6dc3672edb5aee885a9f56679a4da1d6
#
_entry.id   6dc3672edb5aee885a9f56679a4da1d6
#
_cell.length_a   1.000
_cell.length_b   1.000
_cell.length_c   1.000
_cell.angle_alpha   90.00
_cell.angle_beta   90.00
_cell.angle_gamma   90.00
#
_symmetry.space_group_name_H-M   'P 1'
#
loop_
_entity.id
_entity.type
_entity.pdbx_description
1 polymer ?
#
loop_
_entity_poly.entity_id
_entity_poly.type
_entity_poly.pdbx_seq_one_letter_code
_entity_poly.pdbx_strand_id
1 'polypeptide(L)'
;MANKYAGTQTEKNLEAAFAGESMARNKYTYFASKAKKEGYEQIAALFLKTADNEKEHAKLWLKELGGIGDTTENLLHAAEGENYEWTDMYAEFAKTAEAEGFKGLAAKFRLVAAIEKHHEERYRALLKNVETAQVFEKSEVKVWECRNCGHIVVGTKPPKVCPTCEHPLAYFEINAENY
;
A
#
# COMPACT_ATOMS: atom_id res chain seq x y z
N MET A 1 1.10 4.83 18.77
CA MET A 1 1.86 5.39 19.93
C MET A 1 2.15 6.84 19.65
N ALA A 2 2.10 7.71 20.67
CA ALA A 2 2.41 9.13 20.45
C ALA A 2 3.88 9.30 19.99
N ASN A 3 4.11 10.15 19.00
CA ASN A 3 5.45 10.49 18.51
C ASN A 3 6.22 11.26 19.60
N LYS A 4 7.18 10.60 20.26
CA LYS A 4 7.99 11.18 21.35
C LYS A 4 8.93 12.32 20.87
N TYR A 5 9.07 12.50 19.57
CA TYR A 5 9.94 13.51 18.96
C TYR A 5 9.17 14.76 18.46
N ALA A 6 7.85 14.80 18.70
CA ALA A 6 6.98 15.86 18.16
C ALA A 6 7.52 17.28 18.37
N GLY A 7 7.61 18.07 17.31
CA GLY A 7 8.11 19.45 17.30
C GLY A 7 9.62 19.62 17.37
N THR A 8 10.41 18.53 17.37
CA THR A 8 11.88 18.61 17.47
C THR A 8 12.57 18.57 16.10
N GLN A 9 13.85 18.99 16.05
CA GLN A 9 14.68 18.79 14.85
C GLN A 9 14.90 17.28 14.55
N THR A 10 14.88 16.43 15.58
CA THR A 10 15.00 14.97 15.42
C THR A 10 13.81 14.39 14.66
N GLU A 11 12.59 14.86 14.90
CA GLU A 11 11.41 14.47 14.11
C GLU A 11 11.63 14.76 12.61
N LYS A 12 12.01 16.00 12.28
CA LYS A 12 12.31 16.39 10.90
C LYS A 12 13.42 15.54 10.26
N ASN A 13 14.43 15.17 11.04
CA ASN A 13 15.49 14.28 10.57
C ASN A 13 14.98 12.87 10.29
N LEU A 14 14.09 12.34 11.14
CA LEU A 14 13.45 11.03 10.94
C LEU A 14 12.55 11.03 9.69
N GLU A 15 11.75 12.07 9.51
CA GLU A 15 10.92 12.26 8.30
C GLU A 15 11.78 12.30 7.03
N ALA A 16 12.86 13.11 7.06
CA ALA A 16 13.79 13.20 5.94
C ALA A 16 14.51 11.88 5.65
N ALA A 17 14.90 11.13 6.69
CA ALA A 17 15.51 9.83 6.56
C ALA A 17 14.51 8.82 5.96
N PHE A 18 13.28 8.74 6.49
CA PHE A 18 12.22 7.89 5.93
C PHE A 18 11.95 8.20 4.44
N ALA A 19 11.84 9.47 4.09
CA ALA A 19 11.63 9.90 2.71
C ALA A 19 12.83 9.52 1.81
N GLY A 20 14.07 9.72 2.27
CA GLY A 20 15.30 9.38 1.55
C GLY A 20 15.41 7.89 1.25
N GLU A 21 15.24 7.04 2.25
CA GLU A 21 15.31 5.58 2.12
C GLU A 21 14.16 5.03 1.24
N SER A 22 12.94 5.56 1.39
CA SER A 22 11.80 5.19 0.56
C SER A 22 12.05 5.53 -0.91
N MET A 23 12.63 6.69 -1.19
CA MET A 23 13.03 7.11 -2.54
C MET A 23 14.15 6.23 -3.10
N ALA A 24 15.19 5.94 -2.32
CA ALA A 24 16.31 5.08 -2.70
C ALA A 24 15.82 3.68 -3.07
N ARG A 25 14.96 3.07 -2.24
CA ARG A 25 14.32 1.79 -2.51
C ARG A 25 13.67 1.75 -3.89
N ASN A 26 12.83 2.74 -4.20
CA ASN A 26 12.13 2.78 -5.48
C ASN A 26 13.10 2.98 -6.65
N LYS A 27 14.05 3.91 -6.54
CA LYS A 27 15.08 4.16 -7.56
C LYS A 27 15.89 2.91 -7.88
N TYR A 28 16.35 2.18 -6.87
CA TYR A 28 17.17 0.98 -7.06
C TYR A 28 16.39 -0.15 -7.73
N THR A 29 15.09 -0.30 -7.45
CA THR A 29 14.22 -1.22 -8.18
C THR A 29 14.13 -0.87 -9.68
N TYR A 30 14.03 0.42 -10.02
CA TYR A 30 14.01 0.86 -11.41
C TYR A 30 15.38 0.72 -12.09
N PHE A 31 16.49 0.99 -11.36
CA PHE A 31 17.84 0.80 -11.87
C PHE A 31 18.14 -0.69 -12.11
N ALA A 32 17.68 -1.58 -11.24
CA ALA A 32 17.76 -3.02 -11.44
C ALA A 32 17.07 -3.46 -12.73
N SER A 33 15.87 -2.94 -13.00
CA SER A 33 15.15 -3.22 -14.24
C SER A 33 15.92 -2.77 -15.48
N LYS A 34 16.59 -1.63 -15.42
CA LYS A 34 17.43 -1.13 -16.51
C LYS A 34 18.68 -1.99 -16.70
N ALA A 35 19.41 -2.31 -15.62
CA ALA A 35 20.60 -3.15 -15.65
C ALA A 35 20.29 -4.53 -16.26
N LYS A 36 19.14 -5.11 -15.89
CA LYS A 36 18.68 -6.39 -16.43
C LYS A 36 18.48 -6.35 -17.95
N LYS A 37 17.82 -5.27 -18.45
CA LYS A 37 17.62 -5.06 -19.90
C LYS A 37 18.93 -4.89 -20.66
N GLU A 38 19.97 -4.43 -20.00
CA GLU A 38 21.33 -4.25 -20.58
C GLU A 38 22.22 -5.51 -20.42
N GLY A 39 21.71 -6.60 -19.80
CA GLY A 39 22.42 -7.85 -19.64
C GLY A 39 23.32 -7.91 -18.39
N TYR A 40 23.22 -6.98 -17.45
CA TYR A 40 24.00 -6.91 -16.23
C TYR A 40 23.26 -7.56 -15.05
N GLU A 41 23.05 -8.87 -15.09
CA GLU A 41 22.28 -9.61 -14.09
C GLU A 41 22.82 -9.47 -12.66
N GLN A 42 24.17 -9.51 -12.48
CA GLN A 42 24.78 -9.33 -11.16
C GLN A 42 24.51 -7.92 -10.60
N ILE A 43 24.65 -6.88 -11.43
CA ILE A 43 24.38 -5.50 -11.03
C ILE A 43 22.92 -5.33 -10.67
N ALA A 44 21.99 -5.89 -11.46
CA ALA A 44 20.57 -5.89 -11.17
C ALA A 44 20.26 -6.56 -9.83
N ALA A 45 20.85 -7.71 -9.54
CA ALA A 45 20.68 -8.42 -8.26
C ALA A 45 21.20 -7.59 -7.06
N LEU A 46 22.32 -6.89 -7.22
CA LEU A 46 22.87 -6.01 -6.17
C LEU A 46 21.97 -4.81 -5.91
N PHE A 47 21.41 -4.18 -6.95
CA PHE A 47 20.42 -3.12 -6.79
C PHE A 47 19.17 -3.61 -6.03
N LEU A 48 18.63 -4.78 -6.37
CA LEU A 48 17.45 -5.33 -5.68
C LEU A 48 17.76 -5.66 -4.21
N LYS A 49 18.93 -6.25 -3.94
CA LYS A 49 19.37 -6.52 -2.56
C LYS A 49 19.47 -5.22 -1.75
N THR A 50 20.06 -4.18 -2.33
CA THR A 50 20.16 -2.88 -1.66
C THR A 50 18.77 -2.26 -1.46
N ALA A 51 17.88 -2.33 -2.47
CA ALA A 51 16.50 -1.84 -2.33
C ALA A 51 15.75 -2.51 -1.16
N ASP A 52 15.98 -3.81 -0.92
CA ASP A 52 15.40 -4.51 0.24
C ASP A 52 16.00 -4.03 1.57
N ASN A 53 17.29 -3.67 1.61
CA ASN A 53 17.91 -3.07 2.79
C ASN A 53 17.30 -1.69 3.09
N GLU A 54 17.15 -0.82 2.07
CA GLU A 54 16.57 0.52 2.22
C GLU A 54 15.10 0.46 2.68
N LYS A 55 14.35 -0.55 2.27
CA LYS A 55 13.01 -0.81 2.80
C LYS A 55 13.02 -1.03 4.32
N GLU A 56 13.99 -1.79 4.85
CA GLU A 56 14.08 -2.02 6.29
C GLU A 56 14.58 -0.77 7.03
N HIS A 57 15.48 0.03 6.45
CA HIS A 57 15.88 1.33 7.00
C HIS A 57 14.69 2.28 7.08
N ALA A 58 13.93 2.45 6.00
CA ALA A 58 12.72 3.28 6.00
C ALA A 58 11.72 2.84 7.09
N LYS A 59 11.54 1.53 7.26
CA LYS A 59 10.66 0.97 8.30
C LYS A 59 11.13 1.30 9.71
N LEU A 60 12.45 1.35 9.97
CA LEU A 60 12.99 1.78 11.26
C LEU A 60 12.53 3.20 11.59
N TRP A 61 12.70 4.13 10.65
CA TRP A 61 12.37 5.54 10.86
C TRP A 61 10.86 5.75 10.97
N LEU A 62 10.07 5.06 10.17
CA LEU A 62 8.61 5.13 10.25
C LEU A 62 8.08 4.61 11.60
N LYS A 63 8.69 3.55 12.15
CA LYS A 63 8.35 3.06 13.50
C LYS A 63 8.68 4.07 14.60
N GLU A 64 9.84 4.73 14.54
CA GLU A 64 10.21 5.77 15.50
C GLU A 64 9.25 6.96 15.45
N LEU A 65 8.74 7.31 14.28
CA LEU A 65 7.71 8.34 14.08
C LEU A 65 6.30 7.89 14.55
N GLY A 66 6.12 6.61 14.93
CA GLY A 66 4.81 6.07 15.28
C GLY A 66 3.88 5.85 14.09
N GLY A 67 4.42 5.85 12.85
CA GLY A 67 3.65 5.76 11.61
C GLY A 67 3.18 4.33 11.24
N ILE A 68 3.40 3.33 12.10
CA ILE A 68 2.90 1.97 11.92
C ILE A 68 2.05 1.61 13.13
N GLY A 69 0.75 1.64 12.97
CA GLY A 69 -0.23 1.26 13.97
C GLY A 69 -0.78 -0.15 13.78
N ASP A 70 -1.94 -0.42 14.34
CA ASP A 70 -2.69 -1.63 14.03
C ASP A 70 -3.32 -1.56 12.61
N THR A 71 -4.02 -2.61 12.19
CA THR A 71 -4.60 -2.66 10.84
C THR A 71 -5.63 -1.58 10.61
N THR A 72 -6.43 -1.25 11.62
CA THR A 72 -7.48 -0.20 11.55
C THR A 72 -6.85 1.18 11.38
N GLU A 73 -5.87 1.50 12.22
CA GLU A 73 -5.10 2.74 12.15
C GLU A 73 -4.38 2.89 10.79
N ASN A 74 -3.73 1.81 10.33
CA ASN A 74 -3.01 1.83 9.05
C ASN A 74 -3.94 2.00 7.84
N LEU A 75 -5.14 1.38 7.86
CA LEU A 75 -6.15 1.56 6.82
C LEU A 75 -6.69 3.00 6.79
N LEU A 76 -6.90 3.60 7.97
CA LEU A 76 -7.32 4.99 8.06
C LEU A 76 -6.24 5.93 7.50
N HIS A 77 -4.99 5.79 7.96
CA HIS A 77 -3.86 6.60 7.48
C HIS A 77 -3.66 6.47 5.96
N ALA A 78 -3.78 5.24 5.42
CA ALA A 78 -3.71 5.04 3.99
C ALA A 78 -4.84 5.77 3.26
N ALA A 79 -6.09 5.64 3.72
CA ALA A 79 -7.23 6.34 3.11
C ALA A 79 -7.10 7.87 3.16
N GLU A 80 -6.59 8.43 4.27
CA GLU A 80 -6.34 9.86 4.41
C GLU A 80 -5.21 10.36 3.51
N GLY A 81 -4.14 9.57 3.36
CA GLY A 81 -3.04 9.85 2.45
C GLY A 81 -3.52 9.92 0.99
N GLU A 82 -4.20 8.89 0.52
CA GLU A 82 -4.77 8.85 -0.83
C GLU A 82 -5.78 10.00 -1.07
N ASN A 83 -6.61 10.31 -0.04
CA ASN A 83 -7.53 11.45 -0.12
C ASN A 83 -6.79 12.75 -0.38
N TYR A 84 -5.74 13.05 0.40
CA TYR A 84 -4.91 14.25 0.20
C TYR A 84 -4.27 14.27 -1.19
N GLU A 85 -3.78 13.12 -1.67
CA GLU A 85 -3.13 13.05 -2.97
C GLU A 85 -4.07 13.44 -4.12
N TRP A 86 -5.32 12.96 -4.14
CA TRP A 86 -6.21 13.26 -5.23
C TRP A 86 -7.00 14.57 -5.08
N THR A 87 -7.33 15.00 -3.84
CA THR A 87 -8.08 16.25 -3.61
C THR A 87 -7.19 17.49 -3.74
N ASP A 88 -5.96 17.43 -3.24
CA ASP A 88 -5.09 18.58 -3.07
C ASP A 88 -3.83 18.48 -3.93
N MET A 89 -2.97 17.50 -3.67
CA MET A 89 -1.62 17.42 -4.22
C MET A 89 -1.62 17.36 -5.76
N TYR A 90 -2.23 16.33 -6.34
CA TYR A 90 -2.26 16.18 -7.80
C TYR A 90 -3.14 17.20 -8.49
N ALA A 91 -4.18 17.73 -7.84
CA ALA A 91 -4.99 18.81 -8.37
C ALA A 91 -4.16 20.08 -8.57
N GLU A 92 -3.34 20.46 -7.58
CA GLU A 92 -2.44 21.61 -7.68
C GLU A 92 -1.29 21.38 -8.65
N PHE A 93 -0.72 20.17 -8.68
CA PHE A 93 0.34 19.82 -9.63
C PHE A 93 -0.17 19.90 -11.08
N ALA A 94 -1.40 19.44 -11.35
CA ALA A 94 -2.00 19.53 -12.66
C ALA A 94 -2.22 20.99 -13.11
N LYS A 95 -2.70 21.87 -12.22
CA LYS A 95 -2.86 23.31 -12.50
C LYS A 95 -1.53 23.98 -12.82
N THR A 96 -0.52 23.71 -11.99
CA THR A 96 0.83 24.26 -12.17
C THR A 96 1.42 23.82 -13.52
N ALA A 97 1.39 22.52 -13.81
CA ALA A 97 1.90 21.97 -15.06
C ALA A 97 1.17 22.54 -16.29
N GLU A 98 -0.13 22.79 -16.18
CA GLU A 98 -0.91 23.41 -17.26
C GLU A 98 -0.53 24.88 -17.48
N ALA A 99 -0.37 25.65 -16.40
CA ALA A 99 0.08 27.04 -16.44
C ALA A 99 1.49 27.20 -17.03
N GLU A 100 2.38 26.25 -16.74
CA GLU A 100 3.75 26.20 -17.28
C GLU A 100 3.82 25.61 -18.71
N GLY A 101 2.69 25.23 -19.31
CA GLY A 101 2.61 24.71 -20.69
C GLY A 101 2.83 23.20 -20.83
N PHE A 102 3.03 22.45 -19.73
CA PHE A 102 3.23 20.99 -19.73
C PHE A 102 1.91 20.21 -19.75
N LYS A 103 1.06 20.48 -20.74
CA LYS A 103 -0.30 19.90 -20.84
C LYS A 103 -0.35 18.36 -20.75
N GLY A 104 0.62 17.67 -21.35
CA GLY A 104 0.71 16.21 -21.27
C GLY A 104 0.98 15.71 -19.86
N LEU A 105 1.79 16.42 -19.07
CA LEU A 105 2.06 16.11 -17.67
C LEU A 105 0.85 16.44 -16.79
N ALA A 106 0.19 17.57 -17.02
CA ALA A 106 -1.06 17.94 -16.34
C ALA A 106 -2.14 16.86 -16.52
N ALA A 107 -2.29 16.33 -17.72
CA ALA A 107 -3.20 15.20 -17.98
C ALA A 107 -2.82 13.94 -17.19
N LYS A 108 -1.52 13.61 -17.10
CA LYS A 108 -1.03 12.46 -16.29
C LYS A 108 -1.31 12.64 -14.80
N PHE A 109 -1.10 13.83 -14.25
CA PHE A 109 -1.44 14.12 -12.84
C PHE A 109 -2.93 13.88 -12.56
N ARG A 110 -3.83 14.32 -13.44
CA ARG A 110 -5.29 14.07 -13.30
C ARG A 110 -5.64 12.59 -13.40
N LEU A 111 -4.97 11.83 -14.26
CA LEU A 111 -5.19 10.38 -14.38
C LEU A 111 -4.72 9.64 -13.11
N VAL A 112 -3.57 10.01 -12.56
CA VAL A 112 -3.09 9.43 -11.31
C VAL A 112 -4.03 9.80 -10.16
N ALA A 113 -4.45 11.08 -10.04
CA ALA A 113 -5.43 11.49 -9.04
C ALA A 113 -6.72 10.62 -9.06
N ALA A 114 -7.21 10.24 -10.24
CA ALA A 114 -8.37 9.35 -10.36
C ALA A 114 -8.07 7.93 -9.83
N ILE A 115 -6.83 7.46 -9.95
CA ILE A 115 -6.40 6.17 -9.38
C ILE A 115 -6.35 6.27 -7.85
N GLU A 116 -5.77 7.34 -7.29
CA GLU A 116 -5.64 7.51 -5.83
C GLU A 116 -7.01 7.66 -5.17
N LYS A 117 -7.99 8.28 -5.83
CA LYS A 117 -9.38 8.25 -5.39
C LYS A 117 -9.91 6.82 -5.25
N HIS A 118 -9.60 5.95 -6.20
CA HIS A 118 -10.03 4.55 -6.15
C HIS A 118 -9.32 3.76 -5.06
N HIS A 119 -8.06 4.08 -4.77
CA HIS A 119 -7.32 3.53 -3.63
C HIS A 119 -7.97 3.95 -2.30
N GLU A 120 -8.31 5.22 -2.13
CA GLU A 120 -9.04 5.71 -0.95
C GLU A 120 -10.35 4.94 -0.74
N GLU A 121 -11.19 4.84 -1.77
CA GLU A 121 -12.46 4.12 -1.71
C GLU A 121 -12.26 2.66 -1.26
N ARG A 122 -11.21 1.99 -1.76
CA ARG A 122 -10.82 0.64 -1.36
C ARG A 122 -10.43 0.56 0.11
N TYR A 123 -9.55 1.45 0.58
CA TYR A 123 -9.10 1.44 1.97
C TYR A 123 -10.23 1.76 2.95
N ARG A 124 -11.13 2.68 2.61
CA ARG A 124 -12.33 2.96 3.43
C ARG A 124 -13.29 1.78 3.48
N ALA A 125 -13.48 1.06 2.38
CA ALA A 125 -14.30 -0.15 2.36
C ALA A 125 -13.68 -1.28 3.22
N LEU A 126 -12.35 -1.45 3.18
CA LEU A 126 -11.63 -2.41 4.01
C LEU A 126 -11.69 -2.01 5.49
N LEU A 127 -11.50 -0.75 5.82
CA LEU A 127 -11.64 -0.21 7.17
C LEU A 127 -13.03 -0.51 7.74
N LYS A 128 -14.08 -0.19 7.00
CA LYS A 128 -15.45 -0.51 7.38
C LYS A 128 -15.65 -2.01 7.65
N ASN A 129 -15.08 -2.89 6.81
CA ASN A 129 -15.17 -4.34 7.03
C ASN A 129 -14.51 -4.77 8.35
N VAL A 130 -13.37 -4.16 8.71
CA VAL A 130 -12.69 -4.45 9.99
C VAL A 130 -13.54 -3.95 11.17
N GLU A 131 -13.97 -2.70 11.14
CA GLU A 131 -14.78 -2.06 12.20
C GLU A 131 -16.10 -2.77 12.47
N THR A 132 -16.73 -3.31 11.41
CA THR A 132 -18.03 -4.00 11.51
C THR A 132 -17.90 -5.52 11.59
N ALA A 133 -16.69 -6.08 11.78
CA ALA A 133 -16.40 -7.51 11.80
C ALA A 133 -16.85 -8.27 10.54
N GLN A 134 -16.88 -7.58 9.39
CA GLN A 134 -17.33 -8.14 8.11
C GLN A 134 -16.19 -8.66 7.22
N VAL A 135 -14.99 -8.77 7.72
CA VAL A 135 -13.87 -9.36 6.94
C VAL A 135 -14.16 -10.83 6.62
N PHE A 136 -14.57 -11.60 7.63
CA PHE A 136 -14.82 -13.05 7.52
C PHE A 136 -16.29 -13.43 7.75
N GLU A 137 -17.20 -12.46 7.75
CA GLU A 137 -18.63 -12.69 7.84
C GLU A 137 -19.37 -11.65 7.01
N LYS A 138 -20.34 -12.08 6.19
CA LYS A 138 -21.14 -11.20 5.35
C LYS A 138 -22.63 -11.39 5.66
N SER A 139 -23.42 -10.35 5.41
CA SER A 139 -24.89 -10.43 5.54
C SER A 139 -25.53 -11.34 4.50
N GLU A 140 -24.83 -11.60 3.40
CA GLU A 140 -25.29 -12.46 2.30
C GLU A 140 -24.36 -13.66 2.12
N VAL A 141 -24.89 -14.70 1.50
CA VAL A 141 -24.11 -15.87 1.07
C VAL A 141 -23.08 -15.43 0.05
N LYS A 142 -21.82 -15.81 0.29
CA LYS A 142 -20.68 -15.57 -0.60
C LYS A 142 -19.96 -16.88 -0.88
N VAL A 143 -19.20 -16.89 -1.95
CA VAL A 143 -18.24 -17.95 -2.25
C VAL A 143 -16.93 -17.53 -1.62
N TRP A 144 -16.38 -18.37 -0.74
CA TRP A 144 -15.11 -18.17 -0.06
C TRP A 144 -14.06 -19.13 -0.60
N GLU A 145 -12.86 -18.67 -0.74
CA GLU A 145 -11.73 -19.47 -1.20
C GLU A 145 -10.59 -19.43 -0.18
N CYS A 146 -10.00 -20.58 0.07
CA CYS A 146 -8.77 -20.68 0.87
C CYS A 146 -7.57 -20.28 0.01
N ARG A 147 -6.90 -19.18 0.32
CA ARG A 147 -5.73 -18.66 -0.39
C ARG A 147 -4.54 -19.60 -0.47
N ASN A 148 -4.48 -20.63 0.41
CA ASN A 148 -3.40 -21.59 0.42
C ASN A 148 -3.64 -22.77 -0.54
N CYS A 149 -4.87 -23.33 -0.57
CA CYS A 149 -5.12 -24.57 -1.30
C CYS A 149 -6.28 -24.51 -2.31
N GLY A 150 -6.96 -23.37 -2.45
CA GLY A 150 -8.08 -23.22 -3.37
C GLY A 150 -9.38 -23.89 -2.91
N HIS A 151 -9.48 -24.36 -1.65
CA HIS A 151 -10.73 -24.97 -1.14
C HIS A 151 -11.87 -23.94 -1.13
N ILE A 152 -12.98 -24.30 -1.75
CA ILE A 152 -14.17 -23.45 -1.89
C ILE A 152 -15.23 -23.80 -0.85
N VAL A 153 -15.81 -22.76 -0.25
CA VAL A 153 -16.95 -22.86 0.69
C VAL A 153 -18.00 -21.81 0.32
N VAL A 154 -19.26 -22.20 0.37
CA VAL A 154 -20.40 -21.31 0.12
C VAL A 154 -21.15 -21.07 1.43
N GLY A 155 -21.32 -19.79 1.80
CA GLY A 155 -21.98 -19.43 3.04
C GLY A 155 -21.78 -17.95 3.39
N THR A 156 -22.38 -17.52 4.50
CA THR A 156 -22.18 -16.15 5.02
C THR A 156 -20.81 -15.98 5.66
N LYS A 157 -20.15 -17.07 6.03
CA LYS A 157 -18.80 -17.11 6.62
C LYS A 157 -18.08 -18.41 6.27
N PRO A 158 -16.74 -18.38 6.16
CA PRO A 158 -15.95 -19.60 6.00
C PRO A 158 -15.74 -20.32 7.33
N PRO A 159 -15.24 -21.59 7.34
CA PRO A 159 -14.91 -22.32 8.55
C PRO A 159 -13.71 -21.69 9.28
N LYS A 160 -13.60 -21.93 10.60
CA LYS A 160 -12.47 -21.45 11.42
C LYS A 160 -11.12 -22.03 10.98
N VAL A 161 -11.15 -23.22 10.38
CA VAL A 161 -10.00 -23.96 9.87
C VAL A 161 -10.36 -24.57 8.54
N CYS A 162 -9.51 -24.46 7.55
CA CYS A 162 -9.71 -25.07 6.24
C CYS A 162 -9.73 -26.60 6.36
N PRO A 163 -10.80 -27.30 5.93
CA PRO A 163 -10.89 -28.76 6.07
C PRO A 163 -9.91 -29.53 5.16
N THR A 164 -9.32 -28.87 4.16
CA THR A 164 -8.39 -29.50 3.22
C THR A 164 -6.93 -29.35 3.65
N CYS A 165 -6.51 -28.18 4.13
CA CYS A 165 -5.10 -27.89 4.38
C CYS A 165 -4.82 -27.36 5.79
N GLU A 166 -5.81 -27.32 6.66
CA GLU A 166 -5.74 -26.96 8.08
C GLU A 166 -5.25 -25.51 8.35
N HIS A 167 -5.20 -24.65 7.33
CA HIS A 167 -4.90 -23.25 7.53
C HIS A 167 -6.05 -22.52 8.24
N PRO A 168 -5.75 -21.54 9.11
CA PRO A 168 -6.77 -20.82 9.88
C PRO A 168 -7.65 -19.93 9.00
N LEU A 169 -8.76 -19.47 9.58
CA LEU A 169 -9.72 -18.52 9.00
C LEU A 169 -9.09 -17.35 8.24
N ALA A 170 -7.96 -16.85 8.72
CA ALA A 170 -7.20 -15.74 8.11
C ALA A 170 -6.77 -16.01 6.65
N TYR A 171 -6.78 -17.25 6.21
CA TYR A 171 -6.46 -17.63 4.83
C TYR A 171 -7.67 -17.63 3.89
N PHE A 172 -8.88 -17.37 4.38
CA PHE A 172 -10.03 -17.27 3.50
C PHE A 172 -10.26 -15.84 3.00
N GLU A 173 -10.67 -15.75 1.75
CA GLU A 173 -11.14 -14.52 1.11
C GLU A 173 -12.40 -14.80 0.28
N ILE A 174 -13.12 -13.74 -0.12
CA ILE A 174 -14.21 -13.90 -1.08
C ILE A 174 -13.59 -14.24 -2.43
N ASN A 175 -14.03 -15.36 -3.02
CA ASN A 175 -13.57 -15.75 -4.36
C ASN A 175 -13.94 -14.66 -5.39
N ALA A 176 -12.97 -14.23 -6.17
CA ALA A 176 -13.15 -13.27 -7.24
C ALA A 176 -12.95 -13.94 -8.60
N GLU A 177 -14.06 -14.23 -9.27
CA GLU A 177 -14.05 -14.70 -10.66
C GLU A 177 -13.99 -13.47 -11.57
N ASN A 178 -12.81 -13.14 -12.09
CA ASN A 178 -12.56 -11.97 -12.94
C ASN A 178 -11.92 -12.32 -14.29
N TYR A 179 -12.11 -13.55 -14.75
CA TYR A 179 -11.64 -14.10 -16.02
C TYR A 179 -12.78 -14.46 -16.96
#